data_1a19b18120a42120b2e0ad864b2be5e8
#
_entry.id   1a19b18120a42120b2e0ad864b2be5e8
#
_cell.length_a   1.000
_cell.length_b   1.000
_cell.length_c   1.000
_cell.angle_alpha   90.00
_cell.angle_beta   90.00
_cell.angle_gamma   90.00
#
_symmetry.space_group_name_H-M   'P 1'
#
loop_
_entity.id
_entity.type
_entity.pdbx_description
1 polymer ?
#
loop_
_entity_poly.entity_id
_entity_poly.type
_entity_poly.pdbx_seq_one_letter_code
_entity_poly.pdbx_strand_id
1 'polypeptide(L)' 'MEDRIVKITVAGKVKEYEDGLNITHLIEKENVETPEYVTVSVNDEFVERVDFEKALKDGDEVEFLYFMGGGR' A
#
# COMPACT_ATOMS: atom_id res chain seq x y z
N MET A 1 -20.65 -14.89 10.97
CA MET A 1 -19.67 -14.55 10.10
C MET A 1 -18.67 -13.66 10.71
N GLU A 2 -17.46 -13.92 10.50
CA GLU A 2 -16.42 -13.14 11.10
C GLU A 2 -15.85 -12.16 10.14
N ASP A 3 -15.66 -10.97 10.59
CA ASP A 3 -14.95 -9.99 9.81
C ASP A 3 -13.48 -10.18 10.05
N ARG A 4 -12.75 -10.35 9.00
CA ARG A 4 -11.32 -10.50 9.12
C ARG A 4 -10.65 -9.15 8.90
N ILE A 5 -9.80 -8.82 9.83
CA ILE A 5 -9.08 -7.55 9.79
C ILE A 5 -7.62 -7.87 9.64
N VAL A 6 -6.95 -7.15 8.74
CA VAL A 6 -5.52 -7.25 8.61
C VAL A 6 -4.90 -5.96 9.10
N LYS A 7 -3.77 -6.08 9.75
CA LYS A 7 -3.02 -4.92 10.22
C LYS A 7 -1.88 -4.67 9.26
N ILE A 8 -1.89 -3.51 8.68
CA ILE A 8 -0.90 -3.12 7.69
C ILE A 8 -0.19 -1.89 8.22
N THR A 9 1.12 -1.92 8.17
CA THR A 9 1.90 -0.74 8.51
C THR A 9 2.06 0.10 7.27
N VAL A 10 1.56 1.32 7.31
CA VAL A 10 1.59 2.21 6.17
C VAL A 10 2.39 3.44 6.57
N ALA A 11 3.52 3.66 5.91
CA ALA A 11 4.37 4.81 6.19
C ALA A 11 4.73 4.90 7.68
N GLY A 12 4.99 3.75 8.28
CA GLY A 12 5.39 3.69 9.67
C GLY A 12 4.25 3.65 10.67
N LYS A 13 3.01 3.67 10.20
CA LYS A 13 1.87 3.67 11.10
C LYS A 13 1.04 2.41 10.89
N VAL A 14 0.69 1.75 11.96
CA VAL A 14 -0.12 0.53 11.87
C VAL A 14 -1.58 0.92 11.73
N LYS A 15 -2.22 0.39 10.70
CA LYS A 15 -3.63 0.65 10.44
C LYS A 15 -4.33 -0.67 10.18
N GLU A 16 -5.63 -0.68 10.41
CA GLU A 16 -6.44 -1.88 10.24
C GLU A 16 -7.34 -1.74 9.02
N TYR A 17 -7.41 -2.79 8.24
CA TYR A 17 -8.22 -2.81 7.05
C TYR A 17 -8.93 -4.15 6.96
N GLU A 18 -9.93 -4.22 6.11
CA GLU A 18 -10.61 -5.48 5.87
C GLU A 18 -9.70 -6.42 5.10
N ASP A 19 -9.85 -7.71 5.41
CA ASP A 19 -9.13 -8.74 4.69
C ASP A 19 -9.46 -8.64 3.20
N GLY A 20 -8.46 -8.90 2.39
CA GLY A 20 -8.63 -8.78 0.94
C GLY A 20 -8.21 -7.45 0.38
N LEU A 21 -7.77 -6.56 1.24
CA LEU A 21 -7.26 -5.27 0.75
C LEU A 21 -6.08 -5.49 -0.17
N ASN A 22 -6.03 -4.76 -1.26
CA ASN A 22 -4.87 -4.80 -2.14
C ASN A 22 -4.27 -3.41 -2.23
N ILE A 23 -3.15 -3.30 -2.96
CA ILE A 23 -2.43 -2.03 -3.03
C ILE A 23 -3.27 -0.97 -3.74
N THR A 24 -4.01 -1.37 -4.77
CA THR A 24 -4.87 -0.41 -5.46
C THR A 24 -5.86 0.22 -4.51
N HIS A 25 -6.50 -0.59 -3.68
CA HIS A 25 -7.45 -0.07 -2.72
C HIS A 25 -6.76 0.77 -1.65
N LEU A 26 -5.56 0.35 -1.25
CA LEU A 26 -4.82 1.09 -0.24
C LEU A 26 -4.45 2.48 -0.76
N ILE A 27 -4.05 2.57 -2.01
CA ILE A 27 -3.73 3.86 -2.61
C ILE A 27 -4.94 4.78 -2.54
N GLU A 28 -6.12 4.24 -2.81
CA GLU A 28 -7.34 5.04 -2.74
C GLU A 28 -7.67 5.45 -1.32
N LYS A 29 -7.50 4.52 -0.38
CA LYS A 29 -7.85 4.81 1.00
C LYS A 29 -6.89 5.80 1.64
N GLU A 30 -5.63 5.77 1.24
CA GLU A 30 -4.63 6.68 1.79
C GLU A 30 -4.58 7.99 1.05
N ASN A 31 -5.40 8.14 0.02
CA ASN A 31 -5.50 9.40 -0.68
C ASN A 31 -4.16 9.85 -1.24
N VAL A 32 -3.48 8.93 -1.88
CA VAL A 32 -2.16 9.18 -2.43
C VAL A 32 -2.26 10.22 -3.52
N GLU A 33 -1.39 11.22 -3.48
CA GLU A 33 -1.51 12.37 -4.37
C GLU A 33 -1.16 12.05 -5.81
N THR A 34 -0.20 11.18 -6.03
CA THR A 34 0.21 10.87 -7.39
C THR A 34 0.19 9.38 -7.62
N PRO A 35 -1.01 8.79 -7.63
CA PRO A 35 -1.10 7.33 -7.71
C PRO A 35 -0.47 6.76 -8.97
N GLU A 36 -0.37 7.56 -10.00
CA GLU A 36 0.21 7.08 -11.26
C GLU A 36 1.71 7.00 -11.21
N TYR A 37 2.32 7.74 -10.30
CA TYR A 37 3.78 7.82 -10.26
C TYR A 37 4.36 7.29 -8.97
N VAL A 38 3.51 6.92 -8.02
CA VAL A 38 4.03 6.46 -6.74
C VAL A 38 4.65 5.09 -6.91
N THR A 39 5.76 4.89 -6.24
CA THR A 39 6.38 3.58 -6.15
C THR A 39 6.00 2.98 -4.81
N VAL A 40 5.62 1.74 -4.81
CA VAL A 40 5.15 1.07 -3.60
C VAL A 40 6.13 -0.04 -3.25
N SER A 41 6.49 -0.09 -1.98
CA SER A 41 7.25 -1.23 -1.49
C SER A 41 6.45 -1.92 -0.41
N VAL A 42 6.57 -3.25 -0.38
CA VAL A 42 5.92 -4.07 0.63
C VAL A 42 7.02 -4.94 1.23
N ASN A 43 7.21 -4.81 2.53
CA ASN A 43 8.25 -5.57 3.25
C ASN A 43 9.61 -5.37 2.60
N ASP A 44 9.90 -4.11 2.24
CA ASP A 44 11.18 -3.70 1.68
C ASP A 44 11.42 -4.21 0.27
N GLU A 45 10.38 -4.65 -0.42
CA GLU A 45 10.50 -5.06 -1.80
C GLU A 45 9.59 -4.21 -2.66
N PHE A 46 10.13 -3.74 -3.77
CA PHE A 46 9.32 -2.94 -4.69
C PHE A 46 8.28 -3.82 -5.36
N VAL A 47 7.08 -3.29 -5.50
CA VAL A 47 5.97 -4.01 -6.11
C VAL A 47 5.63 -3.33 -7.42
N GLU A 48 5.53 -4.12 -8.47
CA GLU A 48 5.17 -3.60 -9.77
C GLU A 48 3.66 -3.44 -9.86
N ARG A 49 3.24 -2.55 -10.76
CA ARG A 49 1.82 -2.26 -10.87
C ARG A 49 0.99 -3.48 -11.21
N VAL A 50 1.56 -4.41 -11.95
CA VAL A 50 0.81 -5.63 -12.29
C VAL A 50 0.47 -6.43 -11.05
N ASP A 51 1.20 -6.21 -9.96
CA ASP A 51 0.95 -6.93 -8.73
C ASP A 51 0.10 -6.14 -7.73
N PHE A 52 -0.36 -4.96 -8.13
CA PHE A 52 -1.14 -4.13 -7.20
C PHE A 52 -2.47 -4.75 -6.82
N GLU A 53 -2.95 -5.71 -7.58
CA GLU A 53 -4.22 -6.35 -7.27
C GLU A 53 -4.08 -7.50 -6.30
N LYS A 54 -2.87 -7.90 -5.97
CA LYS A 54 -2.68 -8.97 -5.02
C LYS A 54 -3.03 -8.50 -3.61
N ALA A 55 -3.70 -9.37 -2.87
CA ALA A 55 -4.14 -9.03 -1.53
C ALA A 55 -2.95 -8.89 -0.61
N LEU A 56 -3.02 -7.90 0.25
CA LEU A 56 -2.03 -7.72 1.31
C LEU A 56 -2.35 -8.66 2.46
N LYS A 57 -1.33 -8.96 3.24
CA LYS A 57 -1.46 -9.89 4.35
C LYS A 57 -1.28 -9.16 5.66
N ASP A 58 -1.86 -9.72 6.69
CA ASP A 58 -1.68 -9.20 8.03
C ASP A 58 -0.20 -9.09 8.34
N GLY A 59 0.21 -7.94 8.81
CA GLY A 59 1.60 -7.72 9.17
C GLY A 59 2.46 -7.14 8.06
N ASP A 60 1.90 -6.94 6.88
CA ASP A 60 2.68 -6.35 5.79
C ASP A 60 3.02 -4.91 6.10
N GLU A 61 4.20 -4.50 5.66
CA GLU A 61 4.65 -3.12 5.78
C GLU A 61 4.71 -2.50 4.40
N VAL A 62 3.95 -1.44 4.22
CA VAL A 62 3.80 -0.80 2.92
C VAL A 62 4.34 0.62 3.01
N GLU A 63 5.12 1.00 2.02
CA GLU A 63 5.63 2.36 1.92
C GLU A 63 5.35 2.89 0.54
N PHE A 64 4.96 4.16 0.51
CA PHE A 64 4.76 4.86 -0.75
C PHE A 64 5.93 5.80 -0.96
N LEU A 65 6.62 5.62 -2.07
CA LEU A 65 7.78 6.42 -2.38
C LEU A 65 7.45 7.33 -3.54
N TYR A 66 7.59 8.61 -3.29
CA TYR A 66 7.30 9.62 -4.30
C TYR A 66 8.62 10.12 -4.86
N PHE A 67 8.78 9.99 -6.15
CA PHE A 67 9.95 10.56 -6.79
C PHE A 67 9.56 11.93 -7.29
N MET A 68 10.07 12.89 -6.59
CA MET A 68 9.75 14.25 -6.92
C MET A 68 10.67 14.72 -8.02
N GLY A 69 10.82 13.93 -8.97
CA GLY A 69 11.77 14.20 -9.97
C GLY A 69 11.97 15.62 -10.35
N GLY A 70 11.56 16.07 -10.03
CA GLY A 70 11.82 17.15 -10.29
C GLY A 70 12.76 17.93 -10.20
N GLY A 71 12.83 17.98 -10.27
CA GLY A 71 13.33 18.66 -10.14
C GLY A 71 13.50 19.42 -9.78
N ARG A 72 13.40 19.46 -9.85
CA ARG A 72 13.65 20.01 -9.69
C ARG A 72 14.01 20.27 -9.99
#